data_a3919c14ac1dff16d99fd3716fa0f4db
#
_entry.id   a3919c14ac1dff16d99fd3716fa0f4db
#
_cell.length_a   1.000
_cell.length_b   1.000
_cell.length_c   1.000
_cell.angle_alpha   90.00
_cell.angle_beta   90.00
_cell.angle_gamma   90.00
#
_symmetry.space_group_name_H-M   'P 1'
#
loop_
_entity.id
_entity.type
_entity.pdbx_description
1 polymer ?
#
loop_
_entity_poly.entity_id
_entity_poly.type
_entity_poly.pdbx_seq_one_letter_code
_entity_poly.pdbx_strand_id
1 'polypeptide(L)'
;MVTATAIILGGLTQADAEEGMSHYEAQPSETLAEAVENFVTYNDKVQDVLARDDLSVADMEEIHQLTYTLEIALAKINEELGALPVVLEEVHLASEGDDTAGLRTVAEAYLEKAEVLDR
;
A
#
# COMPACT_ATOMS: atom_id res chain seq x y z
N MET A 1 38.63 45.22 -24.54
CA MET A 1 37.82 45.15 -23.34
C MET A 1 36.53 44.45 -23.72
N VAL A 2 36.40 43.20 -23.35
CA VAL A 2 35.21 42.40 -23.59
C VAL A 2 34.56 42.15 -22.23
N THR A 3 33.41 42.77 -21.98
CA THR A 3 32.61 42.55 -20.78
C THR A 3 31.73 41.34 -21.00
N ALA A 4 32.03 40.24 -20.29
CA ALA A 4 31.20 39.06 -20.24
C ALA A 4 30.00 39.32 -19.30
N THR A 5 28.80 39.33 -19.87
CA THR A 5 27.55 39.36 -19.12
C THR A 5 27.20 37.92 -18.70
N ALA A 6 27.29 37.63 -17.43
CA ALA A 6 26.87 36.37 -16.87
C ALA A 6 25.32 36.37 -16.77
N ILE A 7 24.67 35.52 -17.54
CA ILE A 7 23.22 35.23 -17.41
C ILE A 7 23.09 34.23 -16.28
N ILE A 8 22.58 34.71 -15.15
CA ILE A 8 22.13 33.83 -14.05
C ILE A 8 20.79 33.26 -14.46
N LEU A 9 20.77 32.00 -14.94
CA LEU A 9 19.55 31.24 -15.02
C LEU A 9 19.10 30.92 -13.59
N GLY A 10 18.09 31.63 -13.12
CA GLY A 10 17.40 31.32 -11.90
C GLY A 10 16.72 29.95 -12.05
N GLY A 11 17.30 28.91 -11.45
CA GLY A 11 16.65 27.63 -11.33
C GLY A 11 15.42 27.76 -10.46
N LEU A 12 14.23 27.59 -11.05
CA LEU A 12 13.02 27.35 -10.31
C LEU A 12 13.20 26.02 -9.56
N THR A 13 13.39 26.11 -8.26
CA THR A 13 13.53 24.95 -7.39
C THR A 13 12.18 24.26 -7.31
N GLN A 14 12.14 22.96 -7.64
CA GLN A 14 11.00 22.05 -7.47
C GLN A 14 10.59 21.84 -5.99
N ALA A 15 11.04 22.69 -5.07
CA ALA A 15 10.78 22.58 -3.64
C ALA A 15 9.31 22.89 -3.26
N ASP A 16 8.61 23.70 -4.06
CA ASP A 16 7.23 24.10 -3.73
C ASP A 16 6.17 23.02 -3.94
N ALA A 17 6.45 21.99 -4.76
CA ALA A 17 5.53 20.87 -4.99
C ALA A 17 5.63 19.80 -3.88
N GLU A 18 6.76 19.69 -3.20
CA GLU A 18 6.97 18.71 -2.11
C GLU A 18 6.48 19.21 -0.74
N GLU A 19 6.46 20.53 -0.48
CA GLU A 19 5.99 21.07 0.79
C GLU A 19 4.49 20.87 1.03
N GLY A 20 3.66 20.83 -0.02
CA GLY A 20 2.22 20.54 0.09
C GLY A 20 1.92 19.07 0.45
N MET A 21 2.82 18.14 0.12
CA MET A 21 2.68 16.70 0.37
C MET A 21 3.26 16.27 1.73
N SER A 22 4.13 17.07 2.34
CA SER A 22 4.83 16.74 3.59
C SER A 22 3.95 16.81 4.85
N HIS A 23 2.73 17.34 4.77
CA HIS A 23 1.82 17.47 5.91
C HIS A 23 0.80 16.34 6.04
N TYR A 24 0.72 15.43 5.06
CA TYR A 24 -0.14 14.26 5.13
C TYR A 24 0.71 13.01 5.34
N GLU A 25 0.57 12.39 6.50
CA GLU A 25 1.19 11.11 6.79
C GLU A 25 0.20 9.98 6.48
N ALA A 26 0.48 9.24 5.40
CA ALA A 26 -0.24 8.01 5.10
C ALA A 26 0.01 6.95 6.18
N GLN A 27 -0.99 6.13 6.48
CA GLN A 27 -0.82 5.04 7.43
C GLN A 27 0.04 3.93 6.82
N PRO A 28 1.07 3.46 7.54
CA PRO A 28 1.86 2.31 7.09
C PRO A 28 1.05 1.01 7.18
N SER A 29 1.44 0.03 6.39
CA SER A 29 0.91 -1.33 6.44
C SER A 29 2.08 -2.31 6.46
N GLU A 30 2.50 -2.72 7.65
CA GLU A 30 3.67 -3.57 7.84
C GLU A 30 3.32 -5.07 7.75
N THR A 31 2.08 -5.41 8.07
CA THR A 31 1.56 -6.78 8.01
C THR A 31 0.37 -6.87 7.05
N LEU A 32 0.05 -8.09 6.59
CA LEU A 32 -1.15 -8.31 5.77
C LEU A 32 -2.43 -7.93 6.51
N ALA A 33 -2.51 -8.24 7.80
CA ALA A 33 -3.67 -7.89 8.63
C ALA A 33 -3.88 -6.37 8.71
N GLU A 34 -2.81 -5.61 8.98
CA GLU A 34 -2.86 -4.15 8.97
C GLU A 34 -3.25 -3.58 7.60
N ALA A 35 -2.70 -4.16 6.53
CA ALA A 35 -3.02 -3.73 5.17
C ALA A 35 -4.50 -3.93 4.84
N VAL A 36 -5.09 -5.06 5.19
CA VAL A 36 -6.52 -5.34 4.99
C VAL A 36 -7.38 -4.42 5.84
N GLU A 37 -7.03 -4.18 7.11
CA GLU A 37 -7.74 -3.24 7.98
C GLU A 37 -7.70 -1.81 7.42
N ASN A 38 -6.53 -1.33 7.02
CA ASN A 38 -6.38 -0.03 6.39
C ASN A 38 -7.15 0.08 5.08
N PHE A 39 -7.12 -0.96 4.26
CA PHE A 39 -7.87 -1.02 3.00
C PHE A 39 -9.37 -0.86 3.22
N VAL A 40 -9.96 -1.61 4.13
CA VAL A 40 -11.39 -1.52 4.46
C VAL A 40 -11.73 -0.15 5.04
N THR A 41 -10.99 0.28 6.07
CA THR A 41 -11.24 1.55 6.78
C THR A 41 -11.15 2.76 5.84
N TYR A 42 -10.15 2.80 4.97
CA TYR A 42 -9.96 3.96 4.09
C TYR A 42 -10.89 3.95 2.88
N ASN A 43 -11.30 2.78 2.40
CA ASN A 43 -12.41 2.69 1.43
C ASN A 43 -13.73 3.19 2.01
N ASP A 44 -14.04 2.86 3.27
CA ASP A 44 -15.22 3.38 3.96
C ASP A 44 -15.17 4.91 4.06
N LYS A 45 -14.01 5.49 4.39
CA LYS A 45 -13.84 6.95 4.40
C LYS A 45 -14.04 7.58 3.02
N VAL A 46 -13.57 6.93 1.95
CA VAL A 46 -13.84 7.39 0.57
C VAL A 46 -15.35 7.37 0.28
N GLN A 47 -16.03 6.29 0.66
CA GLN A 47 -17.49 6.19 0.51
C GLN A 47 -18.23 7.30 1.28
N ASP A 48 -17.80 7.62 2.49
CA ASP A 48 -18.38 8.69 3.30
C ASP A 48 -18.25 10.06 2.63
N VAL A 49 -17.09 10.34 2.04
CA VAL A 49 -16.91 11.59 1.26
C VAL A 49 -17.83 11.60 0.05
N LEU A 50 -17.89 10.49 -0.71
CA LEU A 50 -18.73 10.37 -1.90
C LEU A 50 -20.24 10.44 -1.60
N ALA A 51 -20.64 10.17 -0.37
CA ALA A 51 -22.04 10.27 0.07
C ALA A 51 -22.52 11.72 0.30
N ARG A 52 -21.63 12.69 0.26
CA ARG A 52 -21.98 14.12 0.35
C ARG A 52 -22.70 14.56 -0.91
N ASP A 53 -23.68 15.47 -0.81
CA ASP A 53 -24.54 15.85 -1.93
C ASP A 53 -23.75 16.49 -3.09
N ASP A 54 -22.94 17.50 -2.80
CA ASP A 54 -22.11 18.20 -3.78
C ASP A 54 -20.64 18.12 -3.36
N LEU A 55 -19.82 17.48 -4.20
CA LEU A 55 -18.40 17.37 -3.92
C LEU A 55 -17.69 18.70 -4.18
N SER A 56 -17.03 19.21 -3.15
CA SER A 56 -16.18 20.40 -3.23
C SER A 56 -14.74 20.04 -3.63
N VAL A 57 -13.95 21.06 -3.92
CA VAL A 57 -12.50 20.89 -4.15
C VAL A 57 -11.82 20.32 -2.89
N ALA A 58 -12.28 20.71 -1.69
CA ALA A 58 -11.77 20.18 -0.43
C ALA A 58 -12.11 18.67 -0.28
N ASP A 59 -13.28 18.22 -0.74
CA ASP A 59 -13.65 16.80 -0.72
C ASP A 59 -12.77 15.99 -1.68
N MET A 60 -12.44 16.55 -2.85
CA MET A 60 -11.52 15.92 -3.80
C MET A 60 -10.12 15.78 -3.21
N GLU A 61 -9.65 16.82 -2.51
CA GLU A 61 -8.36 16.78 -1.81
C GLU A 61 -8.36 15.75 -0.67
N GLU A 62 -9.46 15.64 0.07
CA GLU A 62 -9.62 14.61 1.10
C GLU A 62 -9.51 13.20 0.50
N ILE A 63 -10.21 12.91 -0.61
CA ILE A 63 -10.08 11.63 -1.30
C ILE A 63 -8.65 11.39 -1.78
N HIS A 64 -8.00 12.41 -2.35
CA HIS A 64 -6.61 12.32 -2.80
C HIS A 64 -5.68 11.89 -1.65
N GLN A 65 -5.83 12.47 -0.47
CA GLN A 65 -5.05 12.09 0.71
C GLN A 65 -5.35 10.66 1.18
N LEU A 66 -6.62 10.23 1.16
CA LEU A 66 -7.01 8.86 1.52
C LEU A 66 -6.39 7.81 0.60
N THR A 67 -6.19 8.14 -0.68
CA THR A 67 -5.59 7.18 -1.64
C THR A 67 -4.16 6.80 -1.30
N TYR A 68 -3.37 7.65 -0.65
CA TYR A 68 -1.99 7.31 -0.25
C TYR A 68 -1.94 6.11 0.70
N THR A 69 -2.84 6.07 1.69
CA THR A 69 -2.94 4.91 2.59
C THR A 69 -3.45 3.67 1.85
N LEU A 70 -4.41 3.84 0.94
CA LEU A 70 -4.92 2.74 0.10
C LEU A 70 -3.84 2.15 -0.82
N GLU A 71 -2.99 2.99 -1.41
CA GLU A 71 -1.87 2.55 -2.24
C GLU A 71 -0.86 1.72 -1.45
N ILE A 72 -0.50 2.17 -0.22
CA ILE A 72 0.39 1.43 0.68
C ILE A 72 -0.23 0.08 1.08
N ALA A 73 -1.51 0.10 1.45
CA ALA A 73 -2.23 -1.12 1.83
C ALA A 73 -2.30 -2.12 0.67
N LEU A 74 -2.67 -1.67 -0.53
CA LEU A 74 -2.73 -2.52 -1.72
C LEU A 74 -1.37 -3.07 -2.14
N ALA A 75 -0.30 -2.28 -2.02
CA ALA A 75 1.05 -2.77 -2.30
C ALA A 75 1.42 -3.92 -1.36
N LYS A 76 1.11 -3.80 -0.07
CA LYS A 76 1.36 -4.86 0.92
C LYS A 76 0.48 -6.09 0.69
N ILE A 77 -0.80 -5.91 0.39
CA ILE A 77 -1.72 -7.00 0.05
C ILE A 77 -1.21 -7.76 -1.18
N ASN A 78 -0.82 -7.06 -2.24
CA ASN A 78 -0.30 -7.68 -3.46
C ASN A 78 1.01 -8.45 -3.20
N GLU A 79 1.92 -7.90 -2.40
CA GLU A 79 3.15 -8.57 -2.00
C GLU A 79 2.87 -9.90 -1.27
N GLU A 80 2.03 -9.86 -0.25
CA GLU A 80 1.74 -11.01 0.60
C GLU A 80 0.89 -12.08 -0.11
N LEU A 81 -0.15 -11.67 -0.82
CA LEU A 81 -0.99 -12.59 -1.59
C LEU A 81 -0.26 -13.13 -2.83
N GLY A 82 0.60 -12.32 -3.44
CA GLY A 82 1.45 -12.75 -4.55
C GLY A 82 2.46 -13.84 -4.16
N ALA A 83 2.83 -13.92 -2.89
CA ALA A 83 3.70 -14.98 -2.35
C ALA A 83 2.95 -16.29 -2.06
N LEU A 84 1.61 -16.28 -1.93
CA LEU A 84 0.83 -17.49 -1.59
C LEU A 84 1.05 -18.66 -2.55
N PRO A 85 1.13 -18.50 -3.89
CA PRO A 85 1.40 -19.62 -4.79
C PRO A 85 2.73 -20.33 -4.48
N VAL A 86 3.76 -19.59 -4.09
CA VAL A 86 5.06 -20.15 -3.72
C VAL A 86 4.96 -20.95 -2.42
N VAL A 87 4.28 -20.41 -1.42
CA VAL A 87 4.08 -21.08 -0.12
C VAL A 87 3.20 -22.32 -0.29
N LEU A 88 2.19 -22.27 -1.14
CA LEU A 88 1.36 -23.43 -1.47
C LEU A 88 2.16 -24.52 -2.17
N GLU A 89 3.10 -24.15 -3.06
CA GLU A 89 4.01 -25.13 -3.68
C GLU A 89 4.90 -25.82 -2.64
N GLU A 90 5.36 -25.13 -1.62
CA GLU A 90 6.08 -25.75 -0.52
C GLU A 90 5.23 -26.80 0.23
N VAL A 91 3.94 -26.52 0.44
CA VAL A 91 2.99 -27.46 1.02
C VAL A 91 2.81 -28.68 0.10
N HIS A 92 2.66 -28.43 -1.21
CA HIS A 92 2.52 -29.49 -2.22
C HIS A 92 3.73 -30.43 -2.18
N LEU A 93 4.93 -29.90 -2.29
CA LEU A 93 6.16 -30.70 -2.30
C LEU A 93 6.37 -31.45 -0.96
N ALA A 94 6.07 -30.81 0.18
CA ALA A 94 6.15 -31.47 1.48
C ALA A 94 5.16 -32.64 1.62
N SER A 95 4.00 -32.53 0.96
CA SER A 95 2.97 -33.59 0.97
C SER A 95 3.36 -34.85 0.21
N GLU A 96 4.31 -34.74 -0.73
CA GLU A 96 4.84 -35.87 -1.50
C GLU A 96 5.92 -36.67 -0.75
N GLY A 97 6.44 -36.12 0.36
CA GLY A 97 7.47 -36.73 1.20
C GLY A 97 6.91 -37.54 2.37
N ASP A 98 7.79 -37.83 3.32
CA ASP A 98 7.48 -38.60 4.52
C ASP A 98 7.67 -37.78 5.83
N ASP A 99 8.11 -36.52 5.73
CA ASP A 99 8.26 -35.62 6.86
C ASP A 99 6.92 -34.95 7.24
N THR A 100 6.14 -35.63 8.06
CA THR A 100 4.83 -35.16 8.50
C THR A 100 4.90 -33.90 9.39
N ALA A 101 5.98 -33.72 10.15
CA ALA A 101 6.19 -32.52 10.98
C ALA A 101 6.52 -31.31 10.10
N GLY A 102 7.38 -31.49 9.10
CA GLY A 102 7.69 -30.45 8.11
C GLY A 102 6.45 -30.04 7.31
N LEU A 103 5.64 -30.98 6.84
CA LEU A 103 4.37 -30.69 6.15
C LEU A 103 3.45 -29.84 7.05
N ARG A 104 3.29 -30.23 8.31
CA ARG A 104 2.43 -29.45 9.25
C ARG A 104 2.90 -28.02 9.36
N THR A 105 4.22 -27.81 9.51
CA THR A 105 4.80 -26.46 9.69
C THR A 105 4.53 -25.57 8.46
N VAL A 106 4.78 -26.03 7.24
CA VAL A 106 4.57 -25.23 6.03
C VAL A 106 3.08 -25.03 5.74
N ALA A 107 2.24 -26.03 6.01
CA ALA A 107 0.79 -25.92 5.84
C ALA A 107 0.16 -24.91 6.82
N GLU A 108 0.56 -24.90 8.07
CA GLU A 108 0.10 -23.92 9.06
C GLU A 108 0.50 -22.49 8.65
N ALA A 109 1.73 -22.26 8.18
CA ALA A 109 2.18 -20.97 7.69
C ALA A 109 1.39 -20.49 6.45
N TYR A 110 1.06 -21.40 5.53
CA TYR A 110 0.19 -21.11 4.39
C TYR A 110 -1.21 -20.71 4.83
N LEU A 111 -1.83 -21.51 5.70
CA LEU A 111 -3.19 -21.28 6.17
C LEU A 111 -3.33 -19.96 6.95
N GLU A 112 -2.34 -19.59 7.76
CA GLU A 112 -2.32 -18.32 8.48
C GLU A 112 -2.41 -17.11 7.52
N LYS A 113 -1.65 -17.14 6.42
CA LYS A 113 -1.72 -16.09 5.39
C LYS A 113 -3.03 -16.13 4.60
N ALA A 114 -3.50 -17.32 4.25
CA ALA A 114 -4.72 -17.52 3.46
C ALA A 114 -6.00 -17.13 4.25
N GLU A 115 -5.98 -17.19 5.57
CA GLU A 115 -7.14 -16.86 6.44
C GLU A 115 -7.68 -15.44 6.21
N VAL A 116 -6.84 -14.51 5.77
CA VAL A 116 -7.28 -13.14 5.45
C VAL A 116 -8.35 -13.11 4.37
N LEU A 117 -8.41 -14.12 3.50
CA LEU A 117 -9.40 -14.24 2.42
C LEU A 117 -10.72 -14.89 2.89
N ASP A 118 -10.79 -15.40 4.11
CA ASP A 118 -11.96 -16.08 4.67
C ASP A 118 -12.91 -15.11 5.40
N ARG A 119 -12.66 -13.80 5.36
CA ARG A 119 -13.42 -12.76 6.07
C ARG A 119 -14.46 -12.09 5.19
#